data_ffcfd64f934ded5ecdbeea3295cede8d
#
_entry.id   ffcfd64f934ded5ecdbeea3295cede8d
#
_cell.length_a   1.000
_cell.length_b   1.000
_cell.length_c   1.000
_cell.angle_alpha   90.00
_cell.angle_beta   90.00
_cell.angle_gamma   90.00
#
_symmetry.space_group_name_H-M   'P 1'
#
loop_
_entity.id
_entity.type
_entity.pdbx_description
1 polymer ?
#
loop_
_entity_poly.entity_id
_entity_poly.type
_entity_poly.pdbx_seq_one_letter_code
_entity_poly.pdbx_strand_id
1 'polypeptide(L)'
;CSGFWYFDCDENSEIVNANWSHEFRKMLGYHDTLDFPNKLESWSDLLHPQDKERVMVQLQAAIKDKTNQIKYQVEYRMRMKDNQYQWFRASAEVIRRLDGSASRIAGIFINIDAEKKEIMQAQKSAAFHRAFTKADLCEYYVNLEANTFDTFKVEPSLMTVFEQSHTWDE
;
A
#
# COMPACT_ATOMS: atom_id res chain seq x y z
N CYS A 1 12.85 -5.08 -6.83
CA CYS A 1 12.84 -6.55 -6.71
C CYS A 1 11.40 -7.02 -6.88
N SER A 2 11.18 -8.12 -7.61
CA SER A 2 9.87 -8.74 -7.82
C SER A 2 9.93 -10.22 -7.48
N GLY A 3 8.90 -10.73 -6.81
CA GLY A 3 8.71 -12.15 -6.59
C GLY A 3 7.78 -12.74 -7.65
N PHE A 4 7.94 -14.00 -7.96
CA PHE A 4 7.06 -14.76 -8.83
C PHE A 4 6.24 -15.74 -8.02
N TRP A 5 5.01 -15.98 -8.46
CA TRP A 5 4.11 -16.95 -7.86
C TRP A 5 3.20 -17.56 -8.92
N TYR A 6 2.72 -18.76 -8.65
CA TYR A 6 1.65 -19.36 -9.45
C TYR A 6 0.82 -20.33 -8.62
N PHE A 7 -0.43 -20.50 -9.03
CA PHE A 7 -1.34 -21.52 -8.54
C PHE A 7 -1.75 -22.42 -9.69
N ASP A 8 -1.67 -23.72 -9.49
CA ASP A 8 -2.25 -24.70 -10.40
C ASP A 8 -3.71 -24.95 -10.02
N CYS A 9 -4.56 -25.09 -11.05
CA CYS A 9 -5.98 -25.34 -10.88
C CYS A 9 -6.37 -26.68 -11.49
N ASP A 10 -7.33 -27.35 -10.85
CA ASP A 10 -7.96 -28.56 -11.37
C ASP A 10 -8.94 -28.27 -12.51
N GLU A 11 -9.68 -29.32 -12.97
CA GLU A 11 -10.66 -29.21 -14.06
C GLU A 11 -11.84 -28.30 -13.71
N ASN A 12 -12.13 -28.10 -12.42
CA ASN A 12 -13.17 -27.22 -11.92
C ASN A 12 -12.69 -25.79 -11.66
N SER A 13 -11.43 -25.47 -12.05
CA SER A 13 -10.77 -24.21 -11.78
C SER A 13 -10.57 -23.93 -10.27
N GLU A 14 -10.50 -24.96 -9.44
CA GLU A 14 -10.14 -24.84 -8.03
C GLU A 14 -8.64 -24.95 -7.83
N ILE A 15 -8.07 -24.13 -6.95
CA ILE A 15 -6.63 -24.10 -6.67
C ILE A 15 -6.24 -25.38 -5.94
N VAL A 16 -5.34 -26.17 -6.52
CA VAL A 16 -4.83 -27.42 -5.96
C VAL A 16 -3.38 -27.37 -5.52
N ASN A 17 -2.62 -26.39 -6.03
CA ASN A 17 -1.21 -26.21 -5.70
C ASN A 17 -0.84 -24.74 -5.73
N ALA A 18 0.07 -24.32 -4.86
CA ALA A 18 0.62 -22.97 -4.81
C ALA A 18 2.15 -23.04 -4.83
N ASN A 19 2.77 -22.11 -5.56
CA ASN A 19 4.22 -21.99 -5.63
C ASN A 19 4.66 -20.54 -5.47
N TRP A 20 5.72 -20.36 -4.72
CA TRP A 20 6.32 -19.09 -4.39
C TRP A 20 7.80 -19.10 -4.78
N SER A 21 8.29 -18.09 -5.48
CA SER A 21 9.71 -18.01 -5.79
C SER A 21 10.55 -17.71 -4.53
N HIS A 22 11.84 -17.90 -4.64
CA HIS A 22 12.78 -17.52 -3.57
C HIS A 22 12.69 -16.01 -3.28
N GLU A 23 12.62 -15.17 -4.31
CA GLU A 23 12.48 -13.72 -4.19
C GLU A 23 11.19 -13.32 -3.49
N PHE A 24 10.07 -14.03 -3.78
CA PHE A 24 8.80 -13.81 -3.08
C PHE A 24 8.97 -14.03 -1.56
N ARG A 25 9.55 -15.15 -1.15
CA ARG A 25 9.83 -15.45 0.24
C ARG A 25 10.74 -14.42 0.89
N LYS A 26 11.85 -14.11 0.22
CA LYS A 26 12.83 -13.14 0.69
C LYS A 26 12.23 -11.76 0.94
N MET A 27 11.32 -11.30 0.08
CA MET A 27 10.63 -10.02 0.24
C MET A 27 9.78 -9.98 1.51
N LEU A 28 9.25 -11.12 1.95
CA LEU A 28 8.47 -11.26 3.19
C LEU A 28 9.35 -11.55 4.42
N GLY A 29 10.67 -11.75 4.24
CA GLY A 29 11.61 -12.06 5.30
C GLY A 29 11.78 -13.57 5.56
N TYR A 30 11.25 -14.42 4.69
CA TYR A 30 11.40 -15.89 4.77
C TYR A 30 12.54 -16.38 3.89
N HIS A 31 13.10 -17.56 4.21
CA HIS A 31 14.29 -18.09 3.53
C HIS A 31 13.97 -19.15 2.50
N ASP A 32 13.16 -20.13 2.86
CA ASP A 32 12.93 -21.33 2.05
C ASP A 32 11.50 -21.90 2.20
N THR A 33 11.33 -23.11 1.70
CA THR A 33 10.04 -23.83 1.76
C THR A 33 9.72 -24.44 3.13
N LEU A 34 10.68 -24.49 4.05
CA LEU A 34 10.45 -24.99 5.40
C LEU A 34 9.77 -23.91 6.26
N ASP A 35 10.22 -22.67 6.11
CA ASP A 35 9.64 -21.55 6.88
C ASP A 35 8.50 -20.81 6.14
N PHE A 36 8.37 -21.01 4.80
CA PHE A 36 7.22 -20.55 4.00
C PHE A 36 6.87 -21.61 2.95
N PRO A 37 6.03 -22.59 3.30
CA PRO A 37 5.67 -23.71 2.43
C PRO A 37 4.93 -23.30 1.16
N ASN A 38 4.99 -24.18 0.13
CA ASN A 38 4.22 -24.04 -1.10
C ASN A 38 2.74 -24.42 -0.89
N LYS A 39 2.04 -23.60 -0.11
CA LYS A 39 0.61 -23.76 0.21
C LYS A 39 -0.08 -22.41 0.07
N LEU A 40 -1.35 -22.42 -0.31
CA LEU A 40 -2.16 -21.21 -0.43
C LEU A 40 -2.26 -20.46 0.91
N GLU A 41 -2.39 -21.21 2.00
CA GLU A 41 -2.50 -20.68 3.36
C GLU A 41 -1.25 -19.90 3.80
N SER A 42 -0.06 -20.27 3.32
CA SER A 42 1.17 -19.55 3.63
C SER A 42 1.10 -18.07 3.24
N TRP A 43 0.35 -17.75 2.18
CA TRP A 43 0.09 -16.39 1.73
C TRP A 43 -1.22 -15.84 2.32
N SER A 44 -2.33 -16.60 2.23
CA SER A 44 -3.64 -16.05 2.60
C SER A 44 -3.78 -15.72 4.08
N ASP A 45 -3.02 -16.40 4.95
CA ASP A 45 -3.03 -16.13 6.40
C ASP A 45 -2.15 -14.94 6.81
N LEU A 46 -1.34 -14.45 5.89
CA LEU A 46 -0.56 -13.22 6.07
C LEU A 46 -1.26 -11.97 5.54
N LEU A 47 -2.36 -12.13 4.79
CA LEU A 47 -3.16 -11.00 4.32
C LEU A 47 -3.74 -10.22 5.51
N HIS A 48 -3.72 -8.89 5.40
CA HIS A 48 -4.36 -8.05 6.41
C HIS A 48 -5.86 -8.38 6.49
N PRO A 49 -6.45 -8.51 7.71
CA PRO A 49 -7.85 -8.91 7.87
C PRO A 49 -8.85 -8.10 7.04
N GLN A 50 -8.65 -6.78 6.95
CA GLN A 50 -9.50 -5.89 6.15
C GLN A 50 -9.37 -6.08 4.63
N ASP A 51 -8.27 -6.67 4.15
CA ASP A 51 -8.00 -6.84 2.72
C ASP A 51 -8.31 -8.27 2.25
N LYS A 52 -8.27 -9.26 3.16
CA LYS A 52 -8.33 -10.70 2.85
C LYS A 52 -9.54 -11.07 2.01
N GLU A 53 -10.75 -10.69 2.43
CA GLU A 53 -11.97 -11.03 1.71
C GLU A 53 -11.97 -10.45 0.28
N ARG A 54 -11.68 -9.17 0.13
CA ARG A 54 -11.61 -8.49 -1.16
C ARG A 54 -10.60 -9.15 -2.10
N VAL A 55 -9.41 -9.47 -1.61
CA VAL A 55 -8.35 -10.10 -2.40
C VAL A 55 -8.75 -11.49 -2.87
N MET A 56 -9.34 -12.29 -1.98
CA MET A 56 -9.80 -13.64 -2.30
C MET A 56 -10.94 -13.63 -3.32
N VAL A 57 -11.89 -12.70 -3.20
CA VAL A 57 -12.99 -12.53 -4.17
C VAL A 57 -12.45 -12.15 -5.54
N GLN A 58 -11.50 -11.22 -5.63
CA GLN A 58 -10.89 -10.81 -6.90
C GLN A 58 -10.07 -11.95 -7.54
N LEU A 59 -9.35 -12.74 -6.75
CA LEU A 59 -8.63 -13.91 -7.22
C LEU A 59 -9.59 -14.94 -7.83
N GLN A 60 -10.64 -15.29 -7.12
CA GLN A 60 -11.66 -16.23 -7.58
C GLN A 60 -12.38 -15.72 -8.84
N ALA A 61 -12.71 -14.43 -8.91
CA ALA A 61 -13.35 -13.84 -10.08
C ALA A 61 -12.46 -13.97 -11.33
N ALA A 62 -11.16 -13.67 -11.22
CA ALA A 62 -10.23 -13.82 -12.33
C ALA A 62 -10.06 -15.28 -12.78
N ILE A 63 -9.98 -16.22 -11.83
CA ILE A 63 -9.85 -17.65 -12.13
C ILE A 63 -11.12 -18.19 -12.83
N LYS A 64 -12.31 -17.80 -12.37
CA LYS A 64 -13.59 -18.31 -12.88
C LYS A 64 -14.09 -17.62 -14.17
N ASP A 65 -13.55 -16.47 -14.51
CA ASP A 65 -13.91 -15.75 -15.74
C ASP A 65 -13.34 -16.42 -16.99
N LYS A 66 -14.13 -17.30 -17.60
CA LYS A 66 -13.77 -18.04 -18.84
C LYS A 66 -13.50 -17.12 -20.04
N THR A 67 -13.93 -15.86 -20.00
CA THR A 67 -13.73 -14.88 -21.08
C THR A 67 -12.36 -14.20 -21.04
N ASN A 68 -11.64 -14.34 -19.94
CA ASN A 68 -10.34 -13.73 -19.68
C ASN A 68 -10.34 -12.18 -19.70
N GLN A 69 -11.51 -11.60 -19.42
CA GLN A 69 -11.69 -10.13 -19.37
C GLN A 69 -11.34 -9.57 -18.01
N ILE A 70 -11.53 -10.36 -16.94
CA ILE A 70 -11.20 -9.94 -15.58
C ILE A 70 -9.70 -10.12 -15.34
N LYS A 71 -8.97 -9.00 -15.24
CA LYS A 71 -7.55 -8.99 -14.92
C LYS A 71 -7.33 -9.05 -13.40
N TYR A 72 -6.43 -9.94 -12.96
CA TYR A 72 -6.01 -9.95 -11.57
C TYR A 72 -4.92 -8.90 -11.36
N GLN A 73 -5.29 -7.77 -10.78
CA GLN A 73 -4.38 -6.72 -10.36
C GLN A 73 -4.89 -6.12 -9.06
N VAL A 74 -4.17 -6.33 -7.98
CA VAL A 74 -4.60 -5.98 -6.63
C VAL A 74 -3.47 -5.40 -5.81
N GLU A 75 -3.83 -4.48 -4.92
CA GLU A 75 -2.94 -3.97 -3.88
C GLU A 75 -3.50 -4.36 -2.52
N TYR A 76 -2.64 -4.85 -1.66
CA TYR A 76 -3.03 -5.32 -0.34
C TYR A 76 -1.87 -5.26 0.64
N ARG A 77 -2.20 -5.30 1.92
CA ARG A 77 -1.23 -5.37 3.00
C ARG A 77 -0.95 -6.83 3.35
N MET A 78 0.32 -7.15 3.50
CA MET A 78 0.77 -8.45 3.99
C MET A 78 1.63 -8.30 5.23
N ARG A 79 1.46 -9.22 6.16
CA ARG A 79 2.28 -9.32 7.36
C ARG A 79 3.60 -9.98 7.02
N MET A 80 4.68 -9.26 7.31
CA MET A 80 6.06 -9.72 7.17
C MET A 80 6.43 -10.68 8.31
N LYS A 81 7.55 -11.36 8.19
CA LYS A 81 8.08 -12.25 9.24
C LYS A 81 8.36 -11.52 10.56
N ASP A 82 8.65 -10.23 10.51
CA ASP A 82 8.85 -9.35 11.69
C ASP A 82 7.53 -8.83 12.30
N ASN A 83 6.38 -9.33 11.84
CA ASN A 83 5.03 -8.92 12.22
C ASN A 83 4.61 -7.51 11.79
N GLN A 84 5.39 -6.80 10.98
CA GLN A 84 4.98 -5.53 10.40
C GLN A 84 4.15 -5.77 9.15
N TYR A 85 3.14 -4.92 8.89
CA TYR A 85 2.40 -4.92 7.63
C TYR A 85 3.06 -3.99 6.63
N GLN A 86 3.23 -4.48 5.40
CA GLN A 86 3.69 -3.69 4.27
C GLN A 86 2.73 -3.82 3.09
N TRP A 87 2.74 -2.83 2.20
CA TRP A 87 1.93 -2.81 1.01
C TRP A 87 2.61 -3.53 -0.15
N PHE A 88 1.82 -4.35 -0.82
CA PHE A 88 2.25 -5.09 -2.00
C PHE A 88 1.26 -4.92 -3.14
N ARG A 89 1.76 -5.00 -4.37
CA ARG A 89 0.97 -5.09 -5.58
C ARG A 89 1.23 -6.45 -6.22
N ALA A 90 0.16 -7.16 -6.53
CA ALA A 90 0.21 -8.41 -7.29
C ALA A 90 -0.55 -8.23 -8.60
N SER A 91 0.00 -8.77 -9.68
CA SER A 91 -0.68 -8.88 -10.97
C SER A 91 -0.42 -10.26 -11.57
N ALA A 92 -1.42 -10.81 -12.25
CA ALA A 92 -1.31 -12.16 -12.81
C ALA A 92 -2.18 -12.34 -14.05
N GLU A 93 -1.81 -13.34 -14.84
CA GLU A 93 -2.55 -13.83 -15.99
C GLU A 93 -3.02 -15.27 -15.73
N VAL A 94 -4.20 -15.57 -16.23
CA VAL A 94 -4.78 -16.91 -16.13
C VAL A 94 -4.54 -17.67 -17.42
N ILE A 95 -3.90 -18.84 -17.30
CA ILE A 95 -3.70 -19.80 -18.39
C ILE A 95 -4.89 -20.76 -18.39
N ARG A 96 -5.56 -20.89 -19.53
CA ARG A 96 -6.79 -21.67 -19.65
C ARG A 96 -6.63 -22.90 -20.53
N ARG A 97 -7.41 -23.93 -20.22
CA ARG A 97 -7.62 -25.09 -21.08
C ARG A 97 -8.51 -24.75 -22.25
N LEU A 98 -8.65 -25.65 -23.21
CA LEU A 98 -9.50 -25.47 -24.38
C LEU A 98 -10.99 -25.27 -24.05
N ASP A 99 -11.45 -25.82 -22.93
CA ASP A 99 -12.82 -25.67 -22.43
C ASP A 99 -13.05 -24.36 -21.67
N GLY A 100 -12.03 -23.48 -21.58
CA GLY A 100 -12.06 -22.21 -20.87
C GLY A 100 -11.81 -22.32 -19.34
N SER A 101 -11.70 -23.54 -18.78
CA SER A 101 -11.34 -23.70 -17.38
C SER A 101 -9.89 -23.23 -17.11
N ALA A 102 -9.64 -22.69 -15.92
CA ALA A 102 -8.29 -22.29 -15.57
C ALA A 102 -7.41 -23.51 -15.33
N SER A 103 -6.23 -23.55 -15.92
CA SER A 103 -5.19 -24.56 -15.62
C SER A 103 -4.17 -24.01 -14.63
N ARG A 104 -3.87 -22.73 -14.74
CA ARG A 104 -2.91 -22.03 -13.89
C ARG A 104 -3.21 -20.54 -13.84
N ILE A 105 -2.95 -19.89 -12.73
CA ILE A 105 -2.76 -18.44 -12.64
C ILE A 105 -1.33 -18.18 -12.20
N ALA A 106 -0.63 -17.29 -12.90
CA ALA A 106 0.77 -16.97 -12.61
C ALA A 106 1.01 -15.47 -12.65
N GLY A 107 1.82 -14.96 -11.75
CA GLY A 107 1.99 -13.54 -11.63
C GLY A 107 3.25 -13.09 -10.92
N ILE A 108 3.34 -11.77 -10.83
CA ILE A 108 4.40 -11.04 -10.14
C ILE A 108 3.87 -10.37 -8.87
N PHE A 109 4.78 -10.14 -7.95
CA PHE A 109 4.53 -9.55 -6.65
C PHE A 109 5.64 -8.54 -6.36
N ILE A 110 5.26 -7.31 -6.05
CA ILE A 110 6.20 -6.22 -5.80
C ILE A 110 5.85 -5.50 -4.50
N ASN A 111 6.86 -5.09 -3.76
CA ASN A 111 6.69 -4.25 -2.58
C ASN A 111 6.49 -2.80 -3.03
N ILE A 112 5.38 -2.19 -2.60
CA ILE A 112 5.02 -0.79 -2.89
C ILE A 112 4.90 0.04 -1.62
N ASP A 113 5.46 -0.40 -0.51
CA ASP A 113 5.29 0.24 0.79
C ASP A 113 5.92 1.65 0.81
N ALA A 114 7.09 1.81 0.18
CA ALA A 114 7.73 3.12 0.03
C ALA A 114 6.86 4.07 -0.82
N GLU A 115 6.35 3.58 -1.98
CA GLU A 115 5.43 4.33 -2.85
C GLU A 115 4.19 4.81 -2.07
N LYS A 116 3.58 3.92 -1.29
CA LYS A 116 2.40 4.25 -0.47
C LYS A 116 2.70 5.28 0.62
N LYS A 117 3.85 5.17 1.27
CA LYS A 117 4.28 6.13 2.31
C LYS A 117 4.52 7.52 1.74
N GLU A 118 5.17 7.62 0.58
CA GLU A 118 5.39 8.89 -0.10
C GLU A 118 4.07 9.56 -0.50
N ILE A 119 3.14 8.82 -1.12
CA ILE A 119 1.81 9.32 -1.49
C ILE A 119 1.05 9.80 -0.25
N MET A 120 1.06 9.01 0.83
CA MET A 120 0.37 9.37 2.08
C MET A 120 0.97 10.63 2.71
N GLN A 121 2.30 10.76 2.70
CA GLN A 121 2.97 11.93 3.24
C GLN A 121 2.66 13.19 2.42
N ALA A 122 2.67 13.09 1.09
CA ALA A 122 2.26 14.18 0.21
C ALA A 122 0.81 14.61 0.42
N GLN A 123 -0.11 13.63 0.59
CA GLN A 123 -1.52 13.92 0.90
C GLN A 123 -1.71 14.60 2.26
N LYS A 124 -0.98 14.16 3.29
CA LYS A 124 -1.01 14.80 4.62
C LYS A 124 -0.50 16.23 4.54
N SER A 125 0.60 16.48 3.86
CA SER A 125 1.17 17.81 3.67
C SER A 125 0.19 18.73 2.93
N ALA A 126 -0.42 18.25 1.83
CA ALA A 126 -1.41 19.01 1.07
C ALA A 126 -2.70 19.28 1.87
N ALA A 127 -3.15 18.33 2.70
CA ALA A 127 -4.30 18.52 3.58
C ALA A 127 -4.02 19.54 4.68
N PHE A 128 -2.83 19.49 5.28
CA PHE A 128 -2.37 20.47 6.26
C PHE A 128 -2.33 21.88 5.65
N HIS A 129 -1.73 22.02 4.47
CA HIS A 129 -1.64 23.32 3.76
C HIS A 129 -3.03 23.90 3.45
N ARG A 130 -3.98 23.06 3.00
CA ARG A 130 -5.37 23.48 2.75
C ARG A 130 -6.10 23.89 4.04
N ALA A 131 -5.89 23.16 5.13
CA ALA A 131 -6.50 23.49 6.42
C ALA A 131 -5.97 24.83 6.95
N PHE A 132 -4.66 25.06 6.82
CA PHE A 132 -3.99 26.29 7.21
C PHE A 132 -4.50 27.49 6.42
N THR A 133 -4.66 27.33 5.09
CA THR A 133 -5.17 28.39 4.20
C THR A 133 -6.65 28.71 4.44
N LYS A 134 -7.48 27.68 4.77
CA LYS A 134 -8.91 27.87 5.06
C LYS A 134 -9.21 28.48 6.43
N ALA A 135 -8.32 28.25 7.39
CA ALA A 135 -8.51 28.75 8.76
C ALA A 135 -8.16 30.23 8.92
N ASP A 136 -7.74 30.91 7.84
CA ASP A 136 -7.22 32.29 7.87
C ASP A 136 -6.16 32.54 8.97
N LEU A 137 -5.45 31.45 9.34
CA LEU A 137 -4.39 31.52 10.35
C LEU A 137 -3.16 32.25 9.79
N CYS A 138 -2.49 32.99 10.66
CA CYS A 138 -1.28 33.73 10.30
C CYS A 138 -0.19 32.78 9.82
N GLU A 139 0.36 33.02 8.64
CA GLU A 139 1.69 32.52 8.30
C GLU A 139 2.72 33.43 8.98
N TYR A 140 3.51 32.89 9.88
CA TYR A 140 4.60 33.60 10.51
C TYR A 140 5.93 32.92 10.23
N TYR A 141 6.92 33.73 10.05
CA TYR A 141 8.32 33.33 9.91
C TYR A 141 9.11 33.77 11.12
N VAL A 142 9.75 32.86 11.81
CA VAL A 142 10.60 33.18 12.97
C VAL A 142 12.05 33.15 12.52
N ASN A 143 12.71 34.28 12.60
CA ASN A 143 14.14 34.36 12.42
C ASN A 143 14.82 34.29 13.80
N LEU A 144 15.36 33.11 14.12
CA LEU A 144 15.96 32.79 15.41
C LEU A 144 17.28 33.53 15.63
N GLU A 145 18.01 33.91 14.58
CA GLU A 145 19.26 34.65 14.69
C GLU A 145 19.02 36.12 14.98
N ALA A 146 17.99 36.71 14.37
CA ALA A 146 17.65 38.12 14.56
C ALA A 146 16.65 38.34 15.72
N ASN A 147 16.15 37.28 16.35
CA ASN A 147 15.08 37.31 17.35
C ASN A 147 13.85 38.11 16.90
N THR A 148 13.47 37.94 15.62
CA THR A 148 12.35 38.62 14.99
C THR A 148 11.39 37.61 14.37
N PHE A 149 10.15 38.03 14.16
CA PHE A 149 9.19 37.25 13.39
C PHE A 149 8.47 38.15 12.37
N ASP A 150 8.14 37.58 11.22
CA ASP A 150 7.38 38.23 10.16
C ASP A 150 6.07 37.50 9.92
N THR A 151 5.00 38.22 9.66
CA THR A 151 3.68 37.68 9.35
C THR A 151 3.34 37.95 7.90
N PHE A 152 3.00 36.88 7.16
CA PHE A 152 2.60 37.01 5.76
C PHE A 152 1.09 37.15 5.58
N LYS A 153 0.32 36.56 6.49
CA LYS A 153 -1.15 36.66 6.47
C LYS A 153 -1.67 36.62 7.90
N VAL A 154 -2.32 37.68 8.32
CA VAL A 154 -2.89 37.83 9.66
C VAL A 154 -4.36 38.18 9.52
N GLU A 155 -5.24 37.54 10.28
CA GLU A 155 -6.61 37.96 10.40
C GLU A 155 -6.65 39.38 11.04
N PRO A 156 -7.51 40.31 10.53
CA PRO A 156 -7.57 41.66 11.08
C PRO A 156 -7.82 41.74 12.58
N SER A 157 -8.52 40.74 13.14
CA SER A 157 -8.80 40.63 14.59
C SER A 157 -7.57 40.32 15.44
N LEU A 158 -6.51 39.76 14.82
CA LEU A 158 -5.27 39.37 15.51
C LEU A 158 -4.14 40.40 15.33
N MET A 159 -4.28 41.29 14.37
CA MET A 159 -3.28 42.35 14.12
C MET A 159 -2.97 43.17 15.37
N THR A 160 -3.98 43.52 16.16
CA THR A 160 -3.83 44.29 17.41
C THR A 160 -3.05 43.55 18.50
N VAL A 161 -3.01 42.23 18.47
CA VAL A 161 -2.23 41.43 19.43
C VAL A 161 -0.76 41.38 19.04
N PHE A 162 -0.47 41.32 17.74
CA PHE A 162 0.90 41.22 17.22
C PHE A 162 1.64 42.56 17.20
N GLU A 163 0.93 43.66 17.00
CA GLU A 163 1.54 45.01 17.04
C GLU A 163 2.05 45.41 18.45
N GLN A 164 1.58 44.73 19.50
CA GLN A 164 1.98 45.01 20.88
C GLN A 164 3.20 44.20 21.38
N SER A 165 3.66 43.21 20.62
CA SER A 165 4.76 42.31 21.04
C SER A 165 5.85 42.24 19.97
N HIS A 166 6.68 43.29 19.89
CA HIS A 166 7.74 43.32 18.87
C HIS A 166 9.05 42.65 19.30
N THR A 167 9.21 42.30 20.55
CA THR A 167 10.40 41.61 21.08
C THR A 167 10.00 40.65 22.18
N TRP A 168 10.59 39.49 22.17
CA TRP A 168 10.58 38.60 23.31
C TRP A 168 11.63 39.13 24.30
N ASP A 169 11.22 39.91 25.26
CA ASP A 169 12.06 40.20 26.39
C ASP A 169 12.11 38.95 27.31
N GLU A 170 13.33 38.37 27.43
CA GLU A 170 13.91 37.44 28.39
C GLU A 170 13.07 36.22 28.87
#